data_9fe5cd79c7c5575a57f6c6df34f4b1ff
#
_entry.id   9fe5cd79c7c5575a57f6c6df34f4b1ff
#
_cell.length_a   1.000
_cell.length_b   1.000
_cell.length_c   1.000
_cell.angle_alpha   90.00
_cell.angle_beta   90.00
_cell.angle_gamma   90.00
#
_symmetry.space_group_name_H-M   'P 1'
#
loop_
_entity.id
_entity.type
_entity.pdbx_description
1 polymer ?
#
loop_
_entity_poly.entity_id
_entity_poly.type
_entity_poly.pdbx_seq_one_letter_code
_entity_poly.pdbx_strand_id
1 'polypeptide(L)'
;MASISYKEIEEKLKKLKDNPTSANEIGYILLDAFGMTKTSVERVRSGKMNLAHYEDGILVKKQLAYRAATSQKLSDTLEEMKADSKLLKQSPRILAVSDGTTLLAYDPKENETYENKVAKLWLDFQFFYPLAGVEKYRGVSENPADVKAAEKMAKLYDEIRRFNDIASGEQVHDLNIFMTRLLFCYFAED
;
A
#
# COMPACT_ATOMS: atom_id res chain seq x y z
N MET A 1 -13.23 -9.64 11.02
CA MET A 1 -11.85 -9.82 10.52
C MET A 1 -10.91 -9.34 11.62
N ALA A 2 -9.87 -10.10 11.96
CA ALA A 2 -8.89 -9.64 12.93
C ALA A 2 -8.18 -8.40 12.37
N SER A 3 -8.09 -7.35 13.18
CA SER A 3 -7.34 -6.14 12.83
C SER A 3 -5.86 -6.54 12.76
N ILE A 4 -5.30 -6.56 11.55
CA ILE A 4 -3.88 -6.84 11.38
C ILE A 4 -3.11 -5.60 11.77
N SER A 5 -2.10 -5.80 12.62
CA SER A 5 -1.20 -4.73 13.01
C SER A 5 -0.23 -4.42 11.88
N TYR A 6 0.03 -3.12 11.64
CA TYR A 6 1.08 -2.64 10.75
C TYR A 6 2.42 -3.36 11.00
N LYS A 7 2.79 -3.53 12.27
CA LYS A 7 4.02 -4.20 12.70
C LYS A 7 4.07 -5.67 12.26
N GLU A 8 2.94 -6.38 12.33
CA GLU A 8 2.87 -7.79 11.91
C GLU A 8 3.07 -7.94 10.40
N ILE A 9 2.49 -7.05 9.59
CA ILE A 9 2.70 -7.02 8.14
C ILE A 9 4.16 -6.77 7.83
N GLU A 10 4.75 -5.74 8.44
CA GLU A 10 6.15 -5.38 8.25
C GLU A 10 7.10 -6.54 8.61
N GLU A 11 6.90 -7.19 9.77
CA GLU A 11 7.72 -8.33 10.21
C GLU A 11 7.63 -9.54 9.27
N LYS A 12 6.44 -9.82 8.72
CA LYS A 12 6.25 -10.89 7.75
C LYS A 12 6.96 -10.58 6.43
N LEU A 13 6.85 -9.35 5.95
CA LEU A 13 7.47 -8.94 4.69
C LEU A 13 8.99 -8.74 4.79
N LYS A 14 9.52 -8.37 5.97
CA LYS A 14 10.97 -8.30 6.19
C LYS A 14 11.69 -9.63 5.94
N LYS A 15 11.01 -10.75 6.12
CA LYS A 15 11.59 -12.07 5.84
C LYS A 15 11.96 -12.25 4.37
N LEU A 16 11.30 -11.51 3.46
CA LEU A 16 11.61 -11.53 2.02
C LEU A 16 12.94 -10.83 1.69
N LYS A 17 13.43 -9.96 2.58
CA LYS A 17 14.71 -9.28 2.40
C LYS A 17 15.90 -10.24 2.45
N ASP A 18 15.86 -11.16 3.41
CA ASP A 18 17.01 -12.01 3.74
C ASP A 18 16.90 -13.42 3.14
N ASN A 19 15.72 -13.78 2.63
CA ASN A 19 15.46 -15.10 2.07
C ASN A 19 15.02 -15.00 0.60
N PRO A 20 15.84 -15.45 -0.35
CA PRO A 20 15.44 -15.59 -1.73
C PRO A 20 14.18 -16.45 -1.81
N THR A 21 13.11 -15.88 -2.32
CA THR A 21 11.81 -16.54 -2.38
C THR A 21 11.44 -16.82 -3.83
N SER A 22 10.96 -18.03 -4.09
CA SER A 22 10.46 -18.39 -5.42
C SER A 22 9.33 -17.46 -5.84
N ALA A 23 9.28 -17.11 -7.12
CA ALA A 23 8.18 -16.28 -7.66
C ALA A 23 6.81 -16.83 -7.28
N ASN A 24 6.60 -18.15 -7.33
CA ASN A 24 5.32 -18.79 -7.00
C ASN A 24 4.90 -18.61 -5.54
N GLU A 25 5.83 -18.40 -4.62
CA GLU A 25 5.53 -18.25 -3.18
C GLU A 25 5.10 -16.83 -2.80
N ILE A 26 5.48 -15.81 -3.57
CA ILE A 26 5.22 -14.41 -3.23
C ILE A 26 3.72 -14.12 -3.09
N GLY A 27 2.90 -14.68 -3.97
CA GLY A 27 1.45 -14.50 -3.89
C GLY A 27 0.85 -15.06 -2.58
N TYR A 28 1.33 -16.20 -2.10
CA TYR A 28 0.88 -16.79 -0.83
C TYR A 28 1.37 -15.97 0.37
N ILE A 29 2.59 -15.43 0.30
CA ILE A 29 3.14 -14.56 1.34
C ILE A 29 2.34 -13.25 1.43
N LEU A 30 1.95 -12.66 0.29
CA LEU A 30 1.07 -11.50 0.28
C LEU A 30 -0.26 -11.81 0.96
N LEU A 31 -0.93 -12.93 0.61
CA LEU A 31 -2.18 -13.32 1.26
C LEU A 31 -2.03 -13.49 2.77
N ASP A 32 -0.98 -14.18 3.24
CA ASP A 32 -0.71 -14.36 4.68
C ASP A 32 -0.36 -13.04 5.37
N ALA A 33 0.47 -12.21 4.76
CA ALA A 33 0.88 -10.94 5.34
C ALA A 33 -0.30 -9.99 5.53
N PHE A 34 -1.26 -10.00 4.61
CA PHE A 34 -2.43 -9.13 4.63
C PHE A 34 -3.69 -9.79 5.20
N GLY A 35 -3.56 -10.84 6.02
CA GLY A 35 -4.60 -11.30 6.93
C GLY A 35 -5.39 -12.52 6.54
N MET A 36 -5.00 -13.17 5.48
CA MET A 36 -5.55 -14.48 5.23
C MET A 36 -4.99 -15.46 6.28
N THR A 37 -5.86 -16.24 6.92
CA THR A 37 -5.41 -17.24 7.88
C THR A 37 -4.56 -18.31 7.20
N LYS A 38 -3.59 -18.89 7.91
CA LYS A 38 -2.73 -19.96 7.39
C LYS A 38 -3.54 -21.11 6.79
N THR A 39 -4.63 -21.51 7.45
CA THR A 39 -5.54 -22.55 6.93
C THR A 39 -6.17 -22.16 5.59
N SER A 40 -6.53 -20.88 5.40
CA SER A 40 -7.08 -20.39 4.14
C SER A 40 -6.01 -20.33 3.05
N VAL A 41 -4.80 -19.89 3.39
CA VAL A 41 -3.65 -19.92 2.45
C VAL A 41 -3.38 -21.34 1.96
N GLU A 42 -3.40 -22.34 2.85
CA GLU A 42 -3.25 -23.75 2.48
C GLU A 42 -4.40 -24.27 1.59
N ARG A 43 -5.63 -23.77 1.79
CA ARG A 43 -6.75 -24.07 0.88
C ARG A 43 -6.57 -23.45 -0.50
N VAL A 44 -5.99 -22.26 -0.59
CA VAL A 44 -5.62 -21.65 -1.88
C VAL A 44 -4.53 -22.46 -2.54
N ARG A 45 -3.48 -22.85 -1.81
CA ARG A 45 -2.36 -23.67 -2.29
C ARG A 45 -2.81 -25.04 -2.78
N SER A 46 -3.73 -25.69 -2.08
CA SER A 46 -4.30 -26.98 -2.48
C SER A 46 -5.36 -26.90 -3.60
N GLY A 47 -5.59 -25.72 -4.17
CA GLY A 47 -6.58 -25.50 -5.23
C GLY A 47 -8.03 -25.37 -4.76
N LYS A 48 -8.35 -25.66 -3.48
CA LYS A 48 -9.75 -25.64 -2.97
C LYS A 48 -10.37 -24.24 -2.95
N MET A 49 -9.55 -23.19 -2.85
CA MET A 49 -9.98 -21.79 -2.84
C MET A 49 -9.31 -20.98 -3.94
N ASN A 50 -8.54 -21.60 -4.83
CA ASN A 50 -7.91 -20.97 -5.96
C ASN A 50 -8.82 -21.05 -7.18
N LEU A 51 -9.23 -19.92 -7.71
CA LEU A 51 -10.09 -19.79 -8.90
C LEU A 51 -9.29 -19.52 -10.18
N ALA A 52 -7.94 -19.58 -10.10
CA ALA A 52 -7.10 -19.37 -11.26
C ALA A 52 -7.30 -20.47 -12.31
N HIS A 53 -7.34 -20.05 -13.56
CA HIS A 53 -7.36 -20.96 -14.70
C HIS A 53 -5.97 -21.09 -15.36
N TYR A 54 -4.95 -20.46 -14.77
CA TYR A 54 -3.54 -20.63 -15.14
C TYR A 54 -2.87 -21.65 -14.23
N GLU A 55 -1.96 -22.43 -14.77
CA GLU A 55 -1.34 -23.55 -14.06
C GLU A 55 -0.59 -23.10 -12.79
N ASP A 56 0.11 -21.96 -12.85
CA ASP A 56 0.88 -21.38 -11.73
C ASP A 56 0.25 -20.07 -11.18
N GLY A 57 -1.05 -19.91 -11.35
CA GLY A 57 -1.77 -18.71 -10.93
C GLY A 57 -2.44 -18.85 -9.58
N ILE A 58 -2.61 -17.72 -8.91
CA ILE A 58 -3.44 -17.58 -7.72
C ILE A 58 -4.57 -16.60 -8.05
N LEU A 59 -5.80 -16.99 -7.81
CA LEU A 59 -6.96 -16.10 -7.92
C LEU A 59 -7.88 -16.31 -6.74
N VAL A 60 -7.91 -15.34 -5.85
CA VAL A 60 -8.82 -15.28 -4.71
C VAL A 60 -9.82 -14.16 -4.95
N LYS A 61 -11.10 -14.53 -4.97
CA LYS A 61 -12.20 -13.62 -5.24
C LYS A 61 -12.15 -12.39 -4.35
N LYS A 62 -12.28 -11.20 -4.95
CA LYS A 62 -12.27 -9.90 -4.29
C LYS A 62 -10.97 -9.55 -3.53
N GLN A 63 -9.92 -10.33 -3.71
CA GLN A 63 -8.64 -10.10 -3.05
C GLN A 63 -7.49 -9.99 -4.05
N LEU A 64 -6.86 -11.08 -4.40
CA LEU A 64 -5.63 -11.12 -5.16
C LEU A 64 -5.77 -11.99 -6.41
N ALA A 65 -5.33 -11.48 -7.54
CA ALA A 65 -4.92 -12.27 -8.68
C ALA A 65 -3.40 -12.17 -8.82
N TYR A 66 -2.71 -13.30 -8.84
CA TYR A 66 -1.26 -13.35 -8.89
C TYR A 66 -0.78 -14.36 -9.92
N ARG A 67 0.30 -14.03 -10.65
CA ARG A 67 1.03 -14.94 -11.54
C ARG A 67 2.53 -14.79 -11.35
N ALA A 68 3.25 -15.91 -11.38
CA ALA A 68 4.68 -15.88 -11.56
C ALA A 68 5.01 -15.71 -13.06
N ALA A 69 6.05 -14.93 -13.36
CA ALA A 69 6.53 -14.72 -14.71
C ALA A 69 8.05 -14.56 -14.72
N THR A 70 8.67 -14.67 -15.88
CA THR A 70 10.09 -14.32 -16.05
C THR A 70 10.26 -12.81 -16.09
N SER A 71 11.44 -12.30 -15.73
CA SER A 71 11.75 -10.84 -15.70
C SER A 71 11.39 -10.12 -17.01
N GLN A 72 11.57 -10.80 -18.14
CA GLN A 72 11.29 -10.23 -19.47
C GLN A 72 9.79 -10.13 -19.79
N LYS A 73 8.93 -10.86 -19.07
CA LYS A 73 7.50 -10.97 -19.34
C LYS A 73 6.62 -10.36 -18.24
N LEU A 74 7.19 -9.70 -17.25
CA LEU A 74 6.42 -9.13 -16.12
C LEU A 74 5.32 -8.19 -16.60
N SER A 75 5.67 -7.19 -17.40
CA SER A 75 4.73 -6.21 -17.93
C SER A 75 3.68 -6.83 -18.84
N ASP A 76 4.11 -7.69 -19.77
CA ASP A 76 3.20 -8.35 -20.69
C ASP A 76 2.19 -9.23 -19.95
N THR A 77 2.66 -9.99 -18.95
CA THR A 77 1.79 -10.84 -18.11
C THR A 77 0.80 -9.99 -17.31
N LEU A 78 1.20 -8.84 -16.80
CA LEU A 78 0.30 -7.93 -16.09
C LEU A 78 -0.77 -7.37 -17.03
N GLU A 79 -0.40 -6.97 -18.24
CA GLU A 79 -1.36 -6.50 -19.26
C GLU A 79 -2.31 -7.61 -19.72
N GLU A 80 -1.82 -8.84 -19.90
CA GLU A 80 -2.70 -10.01 -20.13
C GLU A 80 -3.73 -10.18 -19.01
N MET A 81 -3.31 -10.06 -17.73
CA MET A 81 -4.22 -10.16 -16.58
C MET A 81 -5.25 -9.03 -16.56
N LYS A 82 -4.86 -7.81 -16.93
CA LYS A 82 -5.78 -6.65 -17.04
C LYS A 82 -6.82 -6.85 -18.13
N ALA A 83 -6.49 -7.57 -19.21
CA ALA A 83 -7.38 -7.86 -20.33
C ALA A 83 -8.24 -9.11 -20.10
N ASP A 84 -7.92 -9.94 -19.12
CA ASP A 84 -8.60 -11.22 -18.88
C ASP A 84 -9.98 -11.05 -18.24
N SER A 85 -11.01 -11.17 -19.06
CA SER A 85 -12.40 -11.02 -18.62
C SER A 85 -12.85 -12.08 -17.61
N LYS A 86 -12.27 -13.30 -17.63
CA LYS A 86 -12.60 -14.37 -16.68
C LYS A 86 -12.03 -14.06 -15.30
N LEU A 87 -10.80 -13.57 -15.26
CA LEU A 87 -10.16 -13.11 -14.04
C LEU A 87 -10.88 -11.91 -13.46
N LEU A 88 -11.21 -10.90 -14.26
CA LEU A 88 -11.88 -9.68 -13.83
C LEU A 88 -13.30 -9.91 -13.30
N LYS A 89 -14.03 -10.94 -13.78
CA LYS A 89 -15.32 -11.36 -13.20
C LYS A 89 -15.25 -11.72 -11.72
N GLN A 90 -14.08 -12.14 -11.23
CA GLN A 90 -13.89 -12.42 -9.80
C GLN A 90 -13.58 -11.15 -8.98
N SER A 91 -13.49 -9.99 -9.67
CA SER A 91 -13.24 -8.67 -9.08
C SER A 91 -12.04 -8.66 -8.12
N PRO A 92 -10.86 -9.15 -8.54
CA PRO A 92 -9.68 -9.09 -7.68
C PRO A 92 -9.38 -7.64 -7.34
N ARG A 93 -8.97 -7.41 -6.10
CA ARG A 93 -8.66 -6.06 -5.63
C ARG A 93 -7.28 -5.60 -6.07
N ILE A 94 -6.36 -6.55 -6.18
CA ILE A 94 -4.99 -6.33 -6.67
C ILE A 94 -4.67 -7.40 -7.72
N LEU A 95 -4.10 -6.99 -8.84
CA LEU A 95 -3.41 -7.85 -9.81
C LEU A 95 -1.91 -7.75 -9.53
N ALA A 96 -1.20 -8.86 -9.45
CA ALA A 96 0.24 -8.83 -9.19
C ALA A 96 0.98 -9.91 -9.99
N VAL A 97 2.21 -9.58 -10.38
CA VAL A 97 3.11 -10.47 -11.14
C VAL A 97 4.51 -10.32 -10.57
N SER A 98 5.24 -11.42 -10.42
CA SER A 98 6.63 -11.38 -9.94
C SER A 98 7.50 -12.43 -10.60
N ASP A 99 8.80 -12.12 -10.69
CA ASP A 99 9.87 -13.07 -11.08
C ASP A 99 10.67 -13.58 -9.86
N GLY A 100 10.21 -13.25 -8.65
CA GLY A 100 10.93 -13.54 -7.40
C GLY A 100 11.86 -12.42 -6.95
N THR A 101 12.25 -11.52 -7.83
CA THR A 101 13.13 -10.36 -7.53
C THR A 101 12.37 -9.05 -7.60
N THR A 102 11.54 -8.88 -8.62
CA THR A 102 10.71 -7.71 -8.88
C THR A 102 9.24 -8.09 -8.73
N LEU A 103 8.47 -7.21 -8.15
CA LEU A 103 7.02 -7.30 -8.02
C LEU A 103 6.38 -6.13 -8.76
N LEU A 104 5.57 -6.45 -9.76
CA LEU A 104 4.65 -5.53 -10.42
C LEU A 104 3.25 -5.77 -9.87
N ALA A 105 2.50 -4.73 -9.57
CA ALA A 105 1.10 -4.86 -9.19
C ALA A 105 0.25 -3.71 -9.74
N TYR A 106 -1.04 -3.96 -9.84
CA TYR A 106 -2.02 -3.00 -10.31
C TYR A 106 -3.29 -3.07 -9.46
N ASP A 107 -3.78 -1.92 -9.06
CA ASP A 107 -5.04 -1.74 -8.37
C ASP A 107 -6.11 -1.27 -9.37
N PRO A 108 -7.05 -2.14 -9.80
CA PRO A 108 -8.07 -1.78 -10.78
C PRO A 108 -9.03 -0.69 -10.29
N LYS A 109 -9.25 -0.57 -8.98
CA LYS A 109 -10.18 0.40 -8.40
C LYS A 109 -9.60 1.82 -8.38
N GLU A 110 -8.31 1.93 -8.07
CA GLU A 110 -7.60 3.20 -7.97
C GLU A 110 -6.88 3.57 -9.27
N ASN A 111 -6.77 2.63 -10.23
CA ASN A 111 -6.01 2.75 -11.47
C ASN A 111 -4.54 3.11 -11.19
N GLU A 112 -3.97 2.50 -10.14
CA GLU A 112 -2.60 2.71 -9.73
C GLU A 112 -1.74 1.48 -10.05
N THR A 113 -0.50 1.72 -10.45
CA THR A 113 0.51 0.67 -10.68
C THR A 113 1.62 0.79 -9.63
N TYR A 114 2.10 -0.36 -9.18
CA TYR A 114 3.19 -0.50 -8.24
C TYR A 114 4.30 -1.32 -8.89
N GLU A 115 5.55 -0.88 -8.72
CA GLU A 115 6.74 -1.61 -9.13
C GLU A 115 7.84 -1.41 -8.08
N ASN A 116 8.34 -2.50 -7.51
CA ASN A 116 9.52 -2.46 -6.65
C ASN A 116 10.16 -3.86 -6.55
N LYS A 117 11.36 -3.90 -5.96
CA LYS A 117 12.02 -5.16 -5.62
C LYS A 117 11.29 -5.84 -4.46
N VAL A 118 11.10 -7.15 -4.56
CA VAL A 118 10.48 -7.98 -3.50
C VAL A 118 11.18 -7.79 -2.15
N ALA A 119 12.52 -7.70 -2.15
CA ALA A 119 13.33 -7.45 -0.95
C ALA A 119 13.06 -6.08 -0.28
N LYS A 120 12.41 -5.13 -0.97
CA LYS A 120 12.06 -3.81 -0.44
C LYS A 120 10.58 -3.66 -0.11
N LEU A 121 9.77 -4.68 -0.35
CA LEU A 121 8.32 -4.64 -0.15
C LEU A 121 7.90 -4.24 1.27
N TRP A 122 8.71 -4.54 2.28
CA TRP A 122 8.49 -4.16 3.67
C TRP A 122 8.59 -2.66 3.95
N LEU A 123 9.10 -1.85 3.00
CA LEU A 123 9.23 -0.39 3.13
C LEU A 123 7.99 0.37 2.64
N ASP A 124 7.30 -0.17 1.64
CA ASP A 124 6.24 0.54 0.91
C ASP A 124 5.00 -0.35 0.65
N PHE A 125 4.72 -1.28 1.56
CA PHE A 125 3.64 -2.24 1.45
C PHE A 125 2.23 -1.63 1.56
N GLN A 126 2.10 -0.32 1.79
CA GLN A 126 0.82 0.37 1.89
C GLN A 126 -0.05 0.22 0.64
N PHE A 127 0.59 0.03 -0.53
CA PHE A 127 -0.13 -0.27 -1.77
C PHE A 127 -1.06 -1.49 -1.63
N PHE A 128 -0.68 -2.46 -0.80
CA PHE A 128 -1.40 -3.73 -0.63
C PHE A 128 -2.42 -3.73 0.52
N TYR A 129 -2.65 -2.62 1.23
CA TYR A 129 -3.66 -2.53 2.29
C TYR A 129 -5.07 -2.97 1.87
N PRO A 130 -5.52 -2.76 0.60
CA PRO A 130 -6.80 -3.28 0.15
C PRO A 130 -6.95 -4.80 0.27
N LEU A 131 -5.86 -5.58 0.31
CA LEU A 131 -5.90 -7.02 0.57
C LEU A 131 -6.34 -7.35 2.00
N ALA A 132 -6.05 -6.47 2.96
CA ALA A 132 -6.49 -6.58 4.35
C ALA A 132 -7.91 -6.00 4.56
N GLY A 133 -8.57 -5.53 3.50
CA GLY A 133 -9.86 -4.85 3.59
C GLY A 133 -9.76 -3.41 4.11
N VAL A 134 -8.55 -2.88 4.23
CA VAL A 134 -8.31 -1.47 4.56
C VAL A 134 -8.24 -0.72 3.24
N GLU A 135 -9.31 -0.04 2.89
CA GLU A 135 -9.28 0.86 1.73
C GLU A 135 -8.25 1.97 2.00
N LYS A 136 -7.50 2.33 0.98
CA LYS A 136 -6.69 3.54 1.04
C LYS A 136 -7.65 4.66 1.45
N TYR A 137 -7.38 5.29 2.58
CA TYR A 137 -8.03 6.54 2.88
C TYR A 137 -7.66 7.47 1.74
N ARG A 138 -8.60 7.71 0.85
CA ARG A 138 -8.57 8.93 0.06
C ARG A 138 -8.81 10.04 1.09
N GLY A 139 -7.75 10.42 1.78
CA GLY A 139 -7.66 11.79 2.20
C GLY A 139 -8.03 12.53 0.94
N VAL A 140 -9.08 13.33 1.00
CA VAL A 140 -9.49 14.27 -0.04
C VAL A 140 -8.23 14.63 -0.79
N SER A 141 -8.14 14.32 -2.08
CA SER A 141 -6.96 14.58 -2.92
C SER A 141 -6.45 15.92 -2.44
N GLU A 142 -5.25 15.93 -1.81
CA GLU A 142 -4.81 17.12 -1.08
C GLU A 142 -5.00 18.24 -2.07
N ASN A 143 -6.00 19.07 -1.82
CA ASN A 143 -6.33 20.14 -2.74
C ASN A 143 -5.00 20.91 -2.89
N PRO A 144 -4.49 21.14 -4.11
CA PRO A 144 -3.25 21.88 -4.29
C PRO A 144 -3.22 23.19 -3.50
N ALA A 145 -4.41 23.72 -3.16
CA ALA A 145 -4.59 24.85 -2.24
C ALA A 145 -4.21 24.48 -0.80
N ASP A 146 -4.57 23.27 -0.33
CA ASP A 146 -4.29 22.84 1.05
C ASP A 146 -2.80 22.58 1.25
N VAL A 147 -2.14 21.97 0.23
CA VAL A 147 -0.67 21.77 0.24
C VAL A 147 0.05 23.12 0.28
N LYS A 148 -0.36 24.08 -0.58
CA LYS A 148 0.19 25.44 -0.57
C LYS A 148 -0.10 26.18 0.73
N ALA A 149 -1.26 25.98 1.34
CA ALA A 149 -1.60 26.56 2.65
C ALA A 149 -0.68 25.98 3.73
N ALA A 150 -0.49 24.66 3.79
CA ALA A 150 0.42 24.00 4.71
C ALA A 150 1.87 24.48 4.55
N GLU A 151 2.37 24.61 3.31
CA GLU A 151 3.69 25.17 3.04
C GLU A 151 3.85 26.61 3.52
N LYS A 152 2.83 27.47 3.31
CA LYS A 152 2.83 28.85 3.80
C LYS A 152 2.81 28.93 5.31
N MET A 153 2.02 28.06 5.96
CA MET A 153 1.98 27.97 7.42
C MET A 153 3.31 27.52 8.00
N ALA A 154 3.99 26.54 7.38
CA ALA A 154 5.31 26.12 7.79
C ALA A 154 6.35 27.27 7.67
N LYS A 155 6.33 28.00 6.55
CA LYS A 155 7.19 29.19 6.36
C LYS A 155 6.90 30.28 7.41
N LEU A 156 5.62 30.54 7.70
CA LEU A 156 5.24 31.53 8.72
C LEU A 156 5.75 31.08 10.10
N TYR A 157 5.62 29.82 10.44
CA TYR A 157 6.14 29.24 11.68
C TYR A 157 7.66 29.46 11.82
N ASP A 158 8.41 29.14 10.77
CA ASP A 158 9.87 29.28 10.74
C ASP A 158 10.30 30.77 10.86
N GLU A 159 9.61 31.68 10.18
CA GLU A 159 9.88 33.12 10.25
C GLU A 159 9.58 33.68 11.65
N ILE A 160 8.43 33.34 12.25
CA ILE A 160 8.10 33.78 13.62
C ILE A 160 9.18 33.27 14.59
N ARG A 161 9.57 31.99 14.45
CA ARG A 161 10.59 31.38 15.31
C ARG A 161 11.95 32.09 15.19
N ARG A 162 12.32 32.44 13.94
CA ARG A 162 13.59 33.11 13.64
C ARG A 162 13.65 34.54 14.17
N PHE A 163 12.56 35.30 14.00
CA PHE A 163 12.56 36.72 14.38
C PHE A 163 12.33 36.95 15.88
N ASN A 164 11.88 35.96 16.62
CA ASN A 164 11.57 36.09 18.05
C ASN A 164 12.53 35.26 18.94
N ASP A 165 13.61 34.71 18.39
CA ASP A 165 14.59 33.88 19.11
C ASP A 165 13.94 32.79 19.99
N ILE A 166 12.90 32.12 19.46
CA ILE A 166 12.15 31.09 20.19
C ILE A 166 12.99 29.82 20.28
N ALA A 167 13.62 29.59 21.44
CA ALA A 167 14.52 28.49 21.68
C ALA A 167 14.09 27.55 22.81
N SER A 168 13.34 28.05 23.82
CA SER A 168 12.88 27.22 24.96
C SER A 168 11.68 26.39 24.58
N GLY A 169 11.52 25.22 25.27
CA GLY A 169 10.37 24.34 25.08
C GLY A 169 9.02 25.02 25.37
N GLU A 170 8.97 25.93 26.33
CA GLU A 170 7.78 26.73 26.68
C GLU A 170 7.41 27.70 25.57
N GLN A 171 8.37 28.44 25.04
CA GLN A 171 8.15 29.35 23.91
C GLN A 171 7.71 28.63 22.63
N VAL A 172 8.24 27.42 22.36
CA VAL A 172 7.81 26.57 21.23
C VAL A 172 6.37 26.10 21.46
N HIS A 173 5.99 25.76 22.68
CA HIS A 173 4.63 25.38 23.03
C HIS A 173 3.65 26.55 22.79
N ASP A 174 3.99 27.76 23.25
CA ASP A 174 3.16 28.96 23.05
C ASP A 174 3.01 29.29 21.56
N LEU A 175 4.10 29.15 20.77
CA LEU A 175 4.03 29.33 19.33
C LEU A 175 3.09 28.28 18.68
N ASN A 176 3.14 27.03 19.11
CA ASN A 176 2.23 25.99 18.60
C ASN A 176 0.77 26.31 18.91
N ILE A 177 0.47 26.80 20.13
CA ILE A 177 -0.87 27.26 20.51
C ILE A 177 -1.32 28.43 19.62
N PHE A 178 -0.45 29.40 19.40
CA PHE A 178 -0.73 30.55 18.53
C PHE A 178 -1.03 30.10 17.10
N MET A 179 -0.21 29.24 16.51
CA MET A 179 -0.41 28.72 15.16
C MET A 179 -1.69 27.91 15.04
N THR A 180 -2.03 27.11 16.06
CA THR A 180 -3.27 26.34 16.10
C THR A 180 -4.49 27.26 16.12
N ARG A 181 -4.47 28.31 16.95
CA ARG A 181 -5.56 29.31 17.01
C ARG A 181 -5.69 30.07 15.69
N LEU A 182 -4.60 30.45 15.08
CA LEU A 182 -4.60 31.10 13.78
C LEU A 182 -5.25 30.21 12.71
N LEU A 183 -4.89 28.93 12.71
CA LEU A 183 -5.48 27.95 11.80
C LEU A 183 -6.99 27.83 12.01
N PHE A 184 -7.45 27.72 13.26
CA PHE A 184 -8.87 27.69 13.58
C PHE A 184 -9.62 28.95 13.14
N CYS A 185 -9.02 30.13 13.27
CA CYS A 185 -9.63 31.38 12.79
C CYS A 185 -9.86 31.36 11.27
N TYR A 186 -8.93 30.82 10.50
CA TYR A 186 -9.06 30.70 9.05
C TYR A 186 -10.12 29.68 8.61
N PHE A 187 -10.34 28.61 9.38
CA PHE A 187 -11.35 27.60 9.06
C PHE A 187 -12.74 27.88 9.66
N ALA A 188 -12.85 28.83 10.59
CA ALA A 188 -14.13 29.14 11.22
C ALA A 188 -14.87 30.32 10.51
N GLU A 189 -14.25 30.94 9.51
CA GLU A 189 -14.88 32.04 8.74
C GLU A 189 -15.58 31.57 7.44
N ASP A 190 -15.55 30.27 7.12
CA ASP A 190 -16.36 29.63 6.08
C ASP A 190 -17.60 28.97 6.71
#